data_a631a0b452a84d0659f0b580ff94c332
#
_entry.id   a631a0b452a84d0659f0b580ff94c332
#
_cell.length_a   1.000
_cell.length_b   1.000
_cell.length_c   1.000
_cell.angle_alpha   90.00
_cell.angle_beta   90.00
_cell.angle_gamma   90.00
#
_symmetry.space_group_name_H-M   'P 1'
#
loop_
_entity.id
_entity.type
_entity.pdbx_description
1 polymer ?
#
loop_
_entity_poly.entity_id
_entity_poly.type
_entity_poly.pdbx_seq_one_letter_code
_entity_poly.pdbx_strand_id
1 'polypeptide(L)'
;MEDLSFYYDKEPVLEHIHYYLDSGEFVTLTGENGAAKTTLIKATLGILKPKQGKVSIAEKSIKGKKLRMAYLPQQIASFNAGFPSTVYEFVKSGRYPRQGWFRRLTAHDEEHVRISLESVGMWEHRDKRLGALSGGQKQRAVIARMFASDPDIFILDEPTTGMDAGTKDAFYQLMHHSAKKHGKSILMITHDPDELNKYADRNIHLVRDQQSPWRCFNVHEADEEVAHV
;
A
#
# COMPACT_ATOMS: atom_id res chain seq x y z
N MET A 1 6.77 13.39 6.25
CA MET A 1 7.32 14.26 5.19
C MET A 1 7.31 15.69 5.66
N GLU A 2 8.35 16.44 5.32
CA GLU A 2 8.53 17.81 5.76
C GLU A 2 8.81 18.69 4.55
N ASP A 3 7.85 19.56 4.19
CA ASP A 3 7.94 20.56 3.12
C ASP A 3 8.40 19.99 1.76
N LEU A 4 7.83 18.84 1.38
CA LEU A 4 8.26 18.15 0.17
C LEU A 4 7.66 18.81 -1.07
N SER A 5 8.53 19.16 -2.04
CA SER A 5 8.12 19.62 -3.36
C SER A 5 8.75 18.75 -4.45
N PHE A 6 7.96 18.34 -5.43
CA PHE A 6 8.37 17.51 -6.55
C PHE A 6 7.97 18.11 -7.89
N TYR A 7 8.88 18.03 -8.84
CA TYR A 7 8.73 18.59 -10.18
C TYR A 7 9.07 17.54 -11.22
N TYR A 8 8.30 17.49 -12.30
CA TYR A 8 8.75 16.88 -13.54
C TYR A 8 9.40 17.97 -14.40
N ASP A 9 10.70 17.85 -14.66
CA ASP A 9 11.54 18.87 -15.31
C ASP A 9 11.43 20.22 -14.57
N LYS A 10 10.66 21.18 -15.10
CA LYS A 10 10.44 22.51 -14.53
C LYS A 10 9.02 22.70 -14.00
N GLU A 11 8.13 21.74 -14.21
CA GLU A 11 6.72 21.83 -13.84
C GLU A 11 6.49 21.28 -12.44
N PRO A 12 6.01 22.10 -11.50
CA PRO A 12 5.65 21.64 -10.18
C PRO A 12 4.44 20.70 -10.24
N VAL A 13 4.52 19.61 -9.49
CA VAL A 13 3.46 18.60 -9.41
C VAL A 13 2.96 18.46 -7.98
N LEU A 14 3.87 18.54 -7.01
CA LEU A 14 3.58 18.54 -5.58
C LEU A 14 4.36 19.70 -4.97
N GLU A 15 3.72 20.52 -4.16
CA GLU A 15 4.36 21.64 -3.45
C GLU A 15 3.94 21.66 -1.98
N HIS A 16 4.91 21.96 -1.14
CA HIS A 16 4.71 22.12 0.31
C HIS A 16 3.97 20.96 0.98
N ILE A 17 4.27 19.72 0.58
CA ILE A 17 3.62 18.53 1.11
C ILE A 17 4.14 18.23 2.52
N HIS A 18 3.23 18.22 3.47
CA HIS A 18 3.45 17.79 4.85
C HIS A 18 2.51 16.65 5.18
N TYR A 19 3.02 15.52 5.59
CA TYR A 19 2.23 14.47 6.22
C TYR A 19 3.12 13.49 6.97
N TYR A 20 2.51 12.76 7.89
CA TYR A 20 3.15 11.71 8.65
C TYR A 20 2.29 10.44 8.64
N LEU A 21 2.87 9.33 9.03
CA LEU A 21 2.21 8.05 9.19
C LEU A 21 2.77 7.39 10.44
N ASP A 22 1.95 7.25 11.46
CA ASP A 22 2.34 6.68 12.73
C ASP A 22 2.24 5.15 12.74
N SER A 23 2.89 4.54 13.73
CA SER A 23 2.82 3.09 13.91
C SER A 23 1.42 2.68 14.35
N GLY A 24 0.83 1.70 13.66
CA GLY A 24 -0.53 1.23 13.93
C GLY A 24 -1.63 2.12 13.38
N GLU A 25 -1.27 3.08 12.53
CA GLU A 25 -2.20 4.00 11.88
C GLU A 25 -2.62 3.49 10.49
N PHE A 26 -3.90 3.63 10.19
CA PHE A 26 -4.46 3.40 8.86
C PHE A 26 -4.88 4.74 8.25
N VAL A 27 -4.11 5.23 7.30
CA VAL A 27 -4.32 6.50 6.61
C VAL A 27 -4.78 6.25 5.18
N THR A 28 -5.80 6.98 4.75
CA THR A 28 -6.21 7.02 3.35
C THR A 28 -5.65 8.24 2.65
N LEU A 29 -5.33 8.09 1.38
CA LEU A 29 -4.89 9.17 0.48
C LEU A 29 -5.88 9.29 -0.66
N THR A 30 -6.57 10.41 -0.73
CA THR A 30 -7.61 10.72 -1.70
C THR A 30 -7.23 11.90 -2.58
N GLY A 31 -8.05 12.20 -3.57
CA GLY A 31 -7.85 13.29 -4.51
C GLY A 31 -8.35 12.95 -5.91
N GLU A 32 -8.55 13.96 -6.75
CA GLU A 32 -9.03 13.78 -8.11
C GLU A 32 -8.14 12.86 -8.98
N ASN A 33 -8.67 12.40 -10.11
CA ASN A 33 -7.87 11.65 -11.08
C ASN A 33 -6.73 12.53 -11.63
N GLY A 34 -5.51 12.01 -11.53
CA GLY A 34 -4.30 12.77 -11.89
C GLY A 34 -3.84 13.77 -10.83
N ALA A 35 -4.35 13.70 -9.60
CA ALA A 35 -3.88 14.49 -8.45
C ALA A 35 -2.49 14.06 -7.92
N ALA A 36 -1.66 13.45 -8.73
CA ALA A 36 -0.30 13.06 -8.36
C ALA A 36 -0.17 12.11 -7.14
N LYS A 37 -1.23 11.38 -6.76
CA LYS A 37 -1.23 10.42 -5.64
C LYS A 37 -0.10 9.39 -5.78
N THR A 38 0.02 8.76 -6.95
CA THR A 38 1.09 7.80 -7.23
C THR A 38 2.48 8.45 -7.21
N THR A 39 2.60 9.72 -7.62
CA THR A 39 3.85 10.51 -7.52
C THR A 39 4.25 10.69 -6.06
N LEU A 40 3.30 11.06 -5.20
CA LEU A 40 3.52 11.20 -3.76
C LEU A 40 3.98 9.87 -3.15
N ILE A 41 3.31 8.75 -3.45
CA ILE A 41 3.75 7.43 -3.00
C ILE A 41 5.18 7.11 -3.46
N LYS A 42 5.51 7.35 -4.74
CA LYS A 42 6.86 7.09 -5.25
C LYS A 42 7.92 7.95 -4.57
N ALA A 43 7.58 9.20 -4.22
CA ALA A 43 8.46 10.06 -3.42
C ALA A 43 8.61 9.51 -1.98
N THR A 44 7.52 9.06 -1.35
CA THR A 44 7.55 8.40 -0.03
C THR A 44 8.46 7.17 -0.02
N LEU A 45 8.41 6.38 -1.07
CA LEU A 45 9.24 5.17 -1.23
C LEU A 45 10.70 5.47 -1.59
N GLY A 46 11.06 6.75 -1.83
CA GLY A 46 12.39 7.15 -2.29
C GLY A 46 12.69 6.74 -3.74
N ILE A 47 11.68 6.33 -4.50
CA ILE A 47 11.80 6.02 -5.94
C ILE A 47 11.98 7.30 -6.75
N LEU A 48 11.25 8.35 -6.36
CA LEU A 48 11.39 9.70 -6.90
C LEU A 48 12.06 10.57 -5.85
N LYS A 49 13.08 11.32 -6.27
CA LYS A 49 13.78 12.26 -5.39
C LYS A 49 13.06 13.62 -5.41
N PRO A 50 12.63 14.14 -4.26
CA PRO A 50 12.05 15.47 -4.19
C PRO A 50 13.09 16.52 -4.56
N LYS A 51 12.64 17.66 -5.08
CA LYS A 51 13.49 18.81 -5.38
C LYS A 51 13.77 19.64 -4.13
N GLN A 52 12.80 19.69 -3.23
CA GLN A 52 12.90 20.35 -1.92
C GLN A 52 12.24 19.46 -0.86
N GLY A 53 12.57 19.73 0.39
CA GLY A 53 12.02 19.02 1.53
C GLY A 53 12.67 17.67 1.79
N LYS A 54 12.07 16.92 2.73
CA LYS A 54 12.66 15.70 3.27
C LYS A 54 11.62 14.62 3.51
N VAL A 55 11.98 13.38 3.14
CA VAL A 55 11.27 12.18 3.57
C VAL A 55 12.10 11.50 4.66
N SER A 56 11.54 11.39 5.85
CA SER A 56 12.17 10.69 6.98
C SER A 56 11.40 9.39 7.25
N ILE A 57 12.09 8.27 7.22
CA ILE A 57 11.52 6.95 7.51
C ILE A 57 12.32 6.37 8.67
N ALA A 58 11.60 5.84 9.69
CA ALA A 58 12.24 5.19 10.81
C ALA A 58 13.09 3.99 10.35
N GLU A 59 14.29 3.87 10.87
CA GLU A 59 15.18 2.73 10.52
C GLU A 59 14.69 1.42 11.12
N LYS A 60 14.03 1.51 12.28
CA LYS A 60 13.57 0.35 13.06
C LYS A 60 12.07 0.42 13.31
N SER A 61 11.42 -0.71 13.27
CA SER A 61 10.03 -0.88 13.71
C SER A 61 9.93 -0.76 15.23
N ILE A 62 8.71 -0.64 15.76
CA ILE A 62 8.43 -0.67 17.19
C ILE A 62 8.99 -1.91 17.91
N LYS A 63 9.23 -3.00 17.17
CA LYS A 63 9.87 -4.23 17.69
C LYS A 63 11.41 -4.19 17.65
N GLY A 64 12.02 -3.03 17.35
CA GLY A 64 13.48 -2.84 17.28
C GLY A 64 14.16 -3.52 16.09
N LYS A 65 13.41 -4.12 15.14
CA LYS A 65 13.93 -4.75 13.92
C LYS A 65 13.99 -3.73 12.79
N LYS A 66 14.83 -3.98 11.79
CA LYS A 66 14.89 -3.16 10.57
C LYS A 66 13.48 -3.03 9.98
N LEU A 67 13.01 -1.80 9.80
CA LEU A 67 11.70 -1.50 9.24
C LEU A 67 11.60 -2.00 7.80
N ARG A 68 10.45 -2.55 7.44
CA ARG A 68 10.17 -3.14 6.14
C ARG A 68 8.89 -2.55 5.56
N MET A 69 8.96 -2.13 4.32
CA MET A 69 7.81 -1.61 3.58
C MET A 69 7.44 -2.57 2.46
N ALA A 70 6.13 -2.70 2.21
CA ALA A 70 5.61 -3.36 1.02
C ALA A 70 4.77 -2.37 0.23
N TYR A 71 4.96 -2.34 -1.07
CA TYR A 71 4.22 -1.51 -2.00
C TYR A 71 3.41 -2.36 -2.97
N LEU A 72 2.13 -2.09 -3.06
CA LEU A 72 1.22 -2.66 -4.05
C LEU A 72 0.85 -1.57 -5.05
N PRO A 73 1.37 -1.59 -6.28
CA PRO A 73 1.01 -0.62 -7.32
C PRO A 73 -0.37 -0.91 -7.89
N GLN A 74 -1.04 0.12 -8.40
CA GLN A 74 -2.36 0.03 -9.06
C GLN A 74 -2.35 -1.00 -10.20
N GLN A 75 -1.33 -0.95 -11.05
CA GLN A 75 -1.17 -1.94 -12.12
C GLN A 75 -0.27 -3.08 -11.65
N ILE A 76 -0.87 -4.22 -11.41
CA ILE A 76 -0.12 -5.44 -11.13
C ILE A 76 0.38 -6.00 -12.46
N ALA A 77 1.68 -6.24 -12.55
CA ALA A 77 2.29 -6.86 -13.72
C ALA A 77 1.53 -8.12 -14.12
N SER A 78 1.07 -8.18 -15.36
CA SER A 78 0.35 -9.34 -15.87
C SER A 78 1.28 -10.54 -15.90
N PHE A 79 0.93 -11.58 -15.16
CA PHE A 79 1.61 -12.86 -15.31
C PHE A 79 1.19 -13.49 -16.64
N ASN A 80 2.17 -13.82 -17.48
CA ASN A 80 1.92 -14.56 -18.72
C ASN A 80 1.30 -15.92 -18.40
N ALA A 81 0.47 -16.42 -19.29
CA ALA A 81 -0.18 -17.73 -19.15
C ALA A 81 0.83 -18.90 -18.95
N GLY A 82 2.04 -18.75 -19.47
CA GLY A 82 3.14 -19.69 -19.31
C GLY A 82 3.98 -19.54 -18.05
N PHE A 83 3.63 -18.64 -17.11
CA PHE A 83 4.39 -18.49 -15.88
C PHE A 83 4.28 -19.79 -15.04
N PRO A 84 5.39 -20.50 -14.78
CA PRO A 84 5.35 -21.91 -14.33
C PRO A 84 4.99 -22.08 -12.85
N SER A 85 5.08 -20.99 -12.05
CA SER A 85 4.89 -21.06 -10.59
C SER A 85 3.42 -21.26 -10.21
N THR A 86 3.20 -22.05 -9.18
CA THR A 86 1.90 -22.14 -8.50
C THR A 86 1.65 -20.91 -7.64
N VAL A 87 0.39 -20.69 -7.25
CA VAL A 87 -0.01 -19.62 -6.31
C VAL A 87 0.76 -19.78 -4.99
N TYR A 88 0.86 -21.00 -4.48
CA TYR A 88 1.59 -21.28 -3.23
C TYR A 88 3.07 -20.88 -3.33
N GLU A 89 3.77 -21.31 -4.37
CA GLU A 89 5.19 -20.96 -4.58
C GLU A 89 5.40 -19.46 -4.71
N PHE A 90 4.51 -18.78 -5.40
CA PHE A 90 4.55 -17.32 -5.56
C PHE A 90 4.38 -16.61 -4.21
N VAL A 91 3.37 -16.98 -3.42
CA VAL A 91 3.14 -16.39 -2.10
C VAL A 91 4.28 -16.72 -1.15
N LYS A 92 4.76 -17.96 -1.17
CA LYS A 92 5.92 -18.44 -0.41
C LYS A 92 7.17 -17.63 -0.70
N SER A 93 7.35 -17.14 -1.94
CA SER A 93 8.48 -16.28 -2.30
C SER A 93 8.55 -14.98 -1.49
N GLY A 94 7.44 -14.50 -0.94
CA GLY A 94 7.39 -13.35 -0.04
C GLY A 94 8.17 -13.54 1.28
N ARG A 95 8.44 -14.80 1.67
CA ARG A 95 9.17 -15.12 2.91
C ARG A 95 10.69 -15.09 2.76
N TYR A 96 11.23 -15.30 1.55
CA TYR A 96 12.68 -15.39 1.35
C TYR A 96 13.48 -14.16 1.80
N PRO A 97 13.04 -12.91 1.61
CA PRO A 97 13.78 -11.75 2.08
C PRO A 97 14.01 -11.72 3.61
N ARG A 98 13.20 -12.45 4.39
CA ARG A 98 13.36 -12.55 5.84
C ARG A 98 14.47 -13.49 6.27
N GLN A 99 14.67 -14.57 5.52
CA GLN A 99 15.50 -15.70 5.92
C GLN A 99 16.91 -15.65 5.31
N GLY A 100 17.14 -14.76 4.32
CA GLY A 100 18.35 -14.82 3.50
C GLY A 100 18.28 -15.91 2.43
N TRP A 101 19.02 -15.71 1.36
CA TRP A 101 18.91 -16.48 0.11
C TRP A 101 19.14 -18.00 0.24
N PHE A 102 19.88 -18.44 1.26
CA PHE A 102 20.24 -19.85 1.44
C PHE A 102 19.53 -20.56 2.60
N ARG A 103 18.59 -19.90 3.27
CA ARG A 103 17.93 -20.49 4.43
C ARG A 103 16.64 -21.20 4.03
N ARG A 104 16.46 -22.44 4.51
CA ARG A 104 15.19 -23.15 4.35
C ARG A 104 14.10 -22.46 5.15
N LEU A 105 12.91 -22.40 4.57
CA LEU A 105 11.72 -21.92 5.27
C LEU A 105 11.37 -22.88 6.43
N THR A 106 10.96 -22.28 7.53
CA THR A 106 10.53 -23.02 8.73
C THR A 106 9.04 -23.34 8.66
N ALA A 107 8.55 -24.24 9.52
CA ALA A 107 7.12 -24.50 9.67
C ALA A 107 6.32 -23.20 9.98
N HIS A 108 6.91 -22.29 10.73
CA HIS A 108 6.32 -20.97 11.01
C HIS A 108 6.17 -20.11 9.73
N ASP A 109 7.13 -20.17 8.81
CA ASP A 109 7.03 -19.47 7.53
C ASP A 109 5.94 -20.08 6.65
N GLU A 110 5.81 -21.39 6.64
CA GLU A 110 4.76 -22.10 5.89
C GLU A 110 3.37 -21.79 6.44
N GLU A 111 3.23 -21.69 7.75
CA GLU A 111 1.99 -21.27 8.40
C GLU A 111 1.62 -19.81 8.03
N HIS A 112 2.59 -18.90 7.98
CA HIS A 112 2.36 -17.54 7.50
C HIS A 112 1.88 -17.51 6.04
N VAL A 113 2.43 -18.35 5.18
CA VAL A 113 1.98 -18.48 3.78
C VAL A 113 0.54 -18.97 3.73
N ARG A 114 0.19 -19.98 4.54
CA ARG A 114 -1.17 -20.51 4.64
C ARG A 114 -2.15 -19.42 5.06
N ILE A 115 -1.89 -18.77 6.19
CA ILE A 115 -2.74 -17.69 6.72
C ILE A 115 -2.89 -16.56 5.69
N SER A 116 -1.81 -16.18 4.99
CA SER A 116 -1.85 -15.14 3.96
C SER A 116 -2.74 -15.52 2.78
N LEU A 117 -2.75 -16.79 2.37
CA LEU A 117 -3.63 -17.28 1.32
C LEU A 117 -5.09 -17.36 1.77
N GLU A 118 -5.31 -17.82 2.99
CA GLU A 118 -6.65 -17.90 3.59
C GLU A 118 -7.28 -16.51 3.75
N SER A 119 -6.49 -15.52 4.21
CA SER A 119 -6.97 -14.15 4.44
C SER A 119 -7.50 -13.43 3.20
N VAL A 120 -7.11 -13.89 2.02
CA VAL A 120 -7.61 -13.35 0.73
C VAL A 120 -8.46 -14.35 -0.06
N GLY A 121 -8.87 -15.46 0.57
CA GLY A 121 -9.71 -16.50 -0.05
C GLY A 121 -9.02 -17.23 -1.20
N MET A 122 -7.70 -17.40 -1.15
CA MET A 122 -6.92 -18.03 -2.21
C MET A 122 -6.36 -19.42 -1.84
N TRP A 123 -6.63 -19.92 -0.64
CA TRP A 123 -6.10 -21.20 -0.18
C TRP A 123 -6.50 -22.38 -1.09
N GLU A 124 -7.76 -22.46 -1.50
CA GLU A 124 -8.26 -23.50 -2.41
C GLU A 124 -7.67 -23.42 -3.83
N HIS A 125 -7.02 -22.30 -4.14
CA HIS A 125 -6.37 -22.07 -5.43
C HIS A 125 -4.85 -22.22 -5.37
N ARG A 126 -4.28 -22.61 -4.22
CA ARG A 126 -2.83 -22.63 -3.96
C ARG A 126 -2.02 -23.44 -4.97
N ASP A 127 -2.60 -24.53 -5.50
CA ASP A 127 -1.94 -25.42 -6.44
C ASP A 127 -2.13 -25.00 -7.91
N LYS A 128 -2.98 -24.00 -8.19
CA LYS A 128 -3.17 -23.50 -9.55
C LYS A 128 -1.96 -22.71 -10.02
N ARG A 129 -1.66 -22.76 -11.31
CA ARG A 129 -0.65 -21.90 -11.93
C ARG A 129 -1.12 -20.45 -11.96
N LEU A 130 -0.23 -19.51 -11.69
CA LEU A 130 -0.53 -18.06 -11.72
C LEU A 130 -1.10 -17.60 -13.07
N GLY A 131 -0.58 -18.14 -14.16
CA GLY A 131 -1.06 -17.81 -15.50
C GLY A 131 -2.53 -18.17 -15.75
N ALA A 132 -3.05 -19.20 -15.04
CA ALA A 132 -4.42 -19.67 -15.17
C ALA A 132 -5.44 -18.89 -14.31
N LEU A 133 -5.00 -17.91 -13.51
CA LEU A 133 -5.86 -17.11 -12.66
C LEU A 133 -6.56 -16.00 -13.44
N SER A 134 -7.80 -15.66 -13.01
CA SER A 134 -8.46 -14.42 -13.41
C SER A 134 -7.71 -13.18 -12.90
N GLY A 135 -8.01 -11.98 -13.45
CA GLY A 135 -7.38 -10.73 -12.99
C GLY A 135 -7.53 -10.50 -11.49
N GLY A 136 -8.73 -10.64 -10.95
CA GLY A 136 -8.99 -10.50 -9.50
C GLY A 136 -8.31 -11.57 -8.65
N GLN A 137 -8.18 -12.81 -9.15
CA GLN A 137 -7.43 -13.86 -8.45
C GLN A 137 -5.92 -13.56 -8.45
N LYS A 138 -5.37 -13.03 -9.55
CA LYS A 138 -3.97 -12.56 -9.62
C LYS A 138 -3.71 -11.46 -8.61
N GLN A 139 -4.61 -10.48 -8.52
CA GLN A 139 -4.51 -9.40 -7.54
C GLN A 139 -4.50 -9.94 -6.11
N ARG A 140 -5.44 -10.82 -5.77
CA ARG A 140 -5.47 -11.48 -4.44
C ARG A 140 -4.21 -12.28 -4.16
N ALA A 141 -3.64 -12.98 -5.13
CA ALA A 141 -2.38 -13.68 -4.97
C ALA A 141 -1.20 -12.73 -4.67
N VAL A 142 -1.14 -11.56 -5.31
CA VAL A 142 -0.11 -10.54 -5.04
C VAL A 142 -0.30 -9.95 -3.64
N ILE A 143 -1.53 -9.70 -3.21
CA ILE A 143 -1.84 -9.26 -1.84
C ILE A 143 -1.42 -10.33 -0.83
N ALA A 144 -1.73 -11.61 -1.05
CA ALA A 144 -1.28 -12.70 -0.19
C ALA A 144 0.25 -12.75 -0.07
N ARG A 145 0.98 -12.59 -1.18
CA ARG A 145 2.45 -12.52 -1.16
C ARG A 145 2.97 -11.35 -0.35
N MET A 146 2.30 -10.21 -0.43
CA MET A 146 2.63 -9.03 0.36
C MET A 146 2.41 -9.31 1.86
N PHE A 147 1.29 -9.92 2.26
CA PHE A 147 1.06 -10.36 3.65
C PHE A 147 2.10 -11.39 4.11
N ALA A 148 2.41 -12.37 3.29
CA ALA A 148 3.43 -13.36 3.61
C ALA A 148 4.79 -12.72 3.89
N SER A 149 5.12 -11.59 3.27
CA SER A 149 6.35 -10.85 3.58
C SER A 149 6.32 -10.17 4.95
N ASP A 150 5.15 -10.03 5.59
CA ASP A 150 4.89 -9.44 6.91
C ASP A 150 5.62 -8.10 7.09
N PRO A 151 5.31 -7.08 6.28
CA PRO A 151 5.94 -5.76 6.37
C PRO A 151 5.47 -5.01 7.63
N ASP A 152 6.20 -3.97 7.99
CA ASP A 152 5.80 -3.03 9.05
C ASP A 152 4.92 -1.91 8.49
N ILE A 153 5.15 -1.52 7.22
CA ILE A 153 4.36 -0.50 6.51
C ILE A 153 3.81 -1.10 5.21
N PHE A 154 2.51 -0.93 5.01
CA PHE A 154 1.80 -1.23 3.76
C PHE A 154 1.52 0.07 3.02
N ILE A 155 1.94 0.15 1.76
CA ILE A 155 1.60 1.24 0.85
C ILE A 155 0.82 0.63 -0.31
N LEU A 156 -0.44 1.04 -0.46
CA LEU A 156 -1.41 0.38 -1.33
C LEU A 156 -2.00 1.40 -2.31
N ASP A 157 -1.81 1.17 -3.60
CA ASP A 157 -2.33 2.04 -4.66
C ASP A 157 -3.55 1.37 -5.30
N GLU A 158 -4.76 1.77 -4.87
CA GLU A 158 -6.07 1.26 -5.31
C GLU A 158 -6.16 -0.28 -5.25
N PRO A 159 -5.93 -0.89 -4.07
CA PRO A 159 -5.78 -2.33 -3.93
C PRO A 159 -7.07 -3.12 -4.24
N THR A 160 -8.23 -2.49 -4.16
CA THR A 160 -9.55 -3.13 -4.25
C THR A 160 -10.23 -2.98 -5.60
N THR A 161 -9.53 -2.41 -6.58
CA THR A 161 -10.06 -2.26 -7.95
C THR A 161 -10.45 -3.61 -8.52
N GLY A 162 -11.71 -3.74 -8.97
CA GLY A 162 -12.25 -4.99 -9.54
C GLY A 162 -12.64 -6.06 -8.51
N MET A 163 -12.67 -5.75 -7.21
CA MET A 163 -13.23 -6.60 -6.18
C MET A 163 -14.73 -6.33 -6.01
N ASP A 164 -15.50 -7.37 -5.69
CA ASP A 164 -16.87 -7.23 -5.24
C ASP A 164 -16.95 -6.62 -3.83
N ALA A 165 -18.12 -6.08 -3.46
CA ALA A 165 -18.31 -5.36 -2.21
C ALA A 165 -17.94 -6.20 -0.96
N GLY A 166 -18.31 -7.49 -0.93
CA GLY A 166 -18.00 -8.35 0.21
C GLY A 166 -16.49 -8.61 0.35
N THR A 167 -15.80 -8.81 -0.77
CA THR A 167 -14.34 -8.99 -0.79
C THR A 167 -13.62 -7.71 -0.40
N LYS A 168 -14.10 -6.54 -0.84
CA LYS A 168 -13.56 -5.24 -0.43
C LYS A 168 -13.67 -5.04 1.09
N ASP A 169 -14.86 -5.26 1.65
CA ASP A 169 -15.10 -5.06 3.07
C ASP A 169 -14.21 -5.99 3.93
N ALA A 170 -14.11 -7.26 3.57
CA ALA A 170 -13.21 -8.21 4.23
C ALA A 170 -11.73 -7.76 4.15
N PHE A 171 -11.31 -7.20 3.03
CA PHE A 171 -9.96 -6.65 2.86
C PHE A 171 -9.72 -5.43 3.77
N TYR A 172 -10.67 -4.51 3.85
CA TYR A 172 -10.55 -3.34 4.72
C TYR A 172 -10.53 -3.73 6.20
N GLN A 173 -11.37 -4.69 6.62
CA GLN A 173 -11.34 -5.26 7.97
C GLN A 173 -9.96 -5.86 8.29
N LEU A 174 -9.37 -6.60 7.36
CA LEU A 174 -8.05 -7.19 7.52
C LEU A 174 -6.96 -6.13 7.67
N MET A 175 -7.03 -5.04 6.89
CA MET A 175 -6.11 -3.91 7.01
C MET A 175 -6.25 -3.22 8.36
N HIS A 176 -7.48 -2.89 8.76
CA HIS A 176 -7.76 -2.30 10.06
C HIS A 176 -7.26 -3.18 11.21
N HIS A 177 -7.56 -4.48 11.17
CA HIS A 177 -7.06 -5.44 12.15
C HIS A 177 -5.52 -5.46 12.21
N SER A 178 -4.86 -5.45 11.04
CA SER A 178 -3.40 -5.42 10.94
C SER A 178 -2.81 -4.15 11.58
N ALA A 179 -3.45 -3.00 11.38
CA ALA A 179 -3.05 -1.76 12.04
C ALA A 179 -3.24 -1.85 13.56
N LYS A 180 -4.46 -2.15 14.03
CA LYS A 180 -4.82 -2.04 15.45
C LYS A 180 -4.25 -3.15 16.33
N LYS A 181 -4.14 -4.37 15.81
CA LYS A 181 -3.68 -5.53 16.61
C LYS A 181 -2.22 -5.87 16.40
N HIS A 182 -1.66 -5.54 15.24
CA HIS A 182 -0.27 -5.89 14.91
C HIS A 182 0.65 -4.68 14.80
N GLY A 183 0.13 -3.46 14.99
CA GLY A 183 0.90 -2.21 14.93
C GLY A 183 1.48 -1.92 13.54
N LYS A 184 0.80 -2.40 12.48
CA LYS A 184 1.20 -2.13 11.10
C LYS A 184 0.74 -0.74 10.70
N SER A 185 1.56 0.00 9.96
CA SER A 185 1.16 1.29 9.38
C SER A 185 0.66 1.07 7.97
N ILE A 186 -0.45 1.73 7.59
CA ILE A 186 -1.10 1.54 6.30
C ILE A 186 -1.35 2.90 5.66
N LEU A 187 -0.83 3.09 4.46
CA LEU A 187 -1.18 4.20 3.57
C LEU A 187 -1.86 3.62 2.34
N MET A 188 -3.13 3.98 2.12
CA MET A 188 -3.94 3.44 1.03
C MET A 188 -4.53 4.55 0.17
N ILE A 189 -4.21 4.53 -1.12
CA ILE A 189 -4.94 5.33 -2.11
C ILE A 189 -6.29 4.67 -2.37
N THR A 190 -7.33 5.47 -2.34
CA THR A 190 -8.69 5.07 -2.69
C THR A 190 -9.43 6.17 -3.44
N HIS A 191 -10.40 5.77 -4.26
CA HIS A 191 -11.38 6.68 -4.87
C HIS A 191 -12.70 6.73 -4.08
N ASP A 192 -12.90 5.81 -3.14
CA ASP A 192 -14.11 5.69 -2.31
C ASP A 192 -13.77 5.91 -0.83
N PRO A 193 -13.50 7.15 -0.40
CA PRO A 193 -13.16 7.43 1.00
C PRO A 193 -14.30 7.06 1.95
N ASP A 194 -15.55 7.21 1.55
CA ASP A 194 -16.72 6.95 2.40
C ASP A 194 -16.80 5.49 2.85
N GLU A 195 -16.42 4.53 1.98
CA GLU A 195 -16.35 3.12 2.36
C GLU A 195 -15.29 2.85 3.44
N LEU A 196 -14.25 3.70 3.49
CA LEU A 196 -13.11 3.54 4.39
C LEU A 196 -13.20 4.35 5.69
N ASN A 197 -14.12 5.33 5.79
CA ASN A 197 -14.26 6.17 6.98
C ASN A 197 -14.45 5.38 8.28
N LYS A 198 -15.03 4.18 8.22
CA LYS A 198 -15.17 3.29 9.38
C LYS A 198 -13.91 2.51 9.76
N TYR A 199 -12.90 2.50 8.89
CA TYR A 199 -11.66 1.72 9.06
C TYR A 199 -10.41 2.57 9.20
N ALA A 200 -10.36 3.69 8.47
CA ALA A 200 -9.23 4.61 8.48
C ALA A 200 -9.27 5.50 9.73
N ASP A 201 -8.10 5.83 10.23
CA ASP A 201 -7.94 6.76 11.35
C ASP A 201 -7.92 8.20 10.86
N ARG A 202 -7.43 8.42 9.63
CA ARG A 202 -7.25 9.76 9.06
C ARG A 202 -7.30 9.69 7.54
N ASN A 203 -7.80 10.77 6.92
CA ASN A 203 -7.81 10.95 5.48
C ASN A 203 -6.94 12.15 5.08
N ILE A 204 -6.01 11.90 4.18
CA ILE A 204 -5.20 12.92 3.53
C ILE A 204 -5.79 13.17 2.14
N HIS A 205 -6.12 14.42 1.84
CA HIS A 205 -6.69 14.79 0.56
C HIS A 205 -5.72 15.66 -0.26
N LEU A 206 -5.42 15.26 -1.49
CA LEU A 206 -4.65 16.08 -2.42
C LEU A 206 -5.58 17.03 -3.16
N VAL A 207 -5.40 18.33 -2.90
CA VAL A 207 -6.19 19.41 -3.48
C VAL A 207 -5.33 20.15 -4.50
N ARG A 208 -5.94 20.49 -5.64
CA ARG A 208 -5.28 21.29 -6.67
C ARG A 208 -5.07 22.70 -6.17
N ASP A 209 -3.84 23.19 -6.29
CA ASP A 209 -3.54 24.61 -6.09
C ASP A 209 -4.12 25.43 -7.26
N GLN A 210 -5.19 26.19 -6.98
CA GLN A 210 -5.86 27.02 -7.98
C GLN A 210 -5.09 28.32 -8.30
N GLN A 211 -4.11 28.69 -7.47
CA GLN A 211 -3.28 29.88 -7.70
C GLN A 211 -2.06 29.57 -8.57
N SER A 212 -1.70 28.30 -8.68
CA SER A 212 -0.60 27.86 -9.54
C SER A 212 -1.04 27.83 -11.01
N PRO A 213 -0.24 28.37 -11.95
CA PRO A 213 -0.48 28.22 -13.39
C PRO A 213 -0.28 26.78 -13.84
N TRP A 214 0.34 25.96 -13.01
CA TRP A 214 0.63 24.53 -13.24
C TRP A 214 -0.43 23.63 -12.59
N ARG A 215 -0.50 22.39 -13.02
CA ARG A 215 -1.33 21.39 -12.35
C ARG A 215 -0.59 20.82 -11.13
N CYS A 216 -0.55 21.63 -10.07
CA CYS A 216 0.12 21.36 -8.81
C CYS A 216 -0.88 21.01 -7.71
N PHE A 217 -0.47 20.21 -6.73
CA PHE A 217 -1.31 19.73 -5.64
C PHE A 217 -0.64 19.91 -4.29
N ASN A 218 -1.45 20.26 -3.31
CA ASN A 218 -1.10 20.38 -1.89
C ASN A 218 -1.88 19.35 -1.07
N VAL A 219 -1.46 19.12 0.16
CA VAL A 219 -2.14 18.23 1.11
C VAL A 219 -3.05 19.03 2.02
N HIS A 220 -4.29 18.57 2.18
CA HIS A 220 -5.20 18.96 3.24
C HIS A 220 -5.58 17.75 4.07
N GLU A 221 -5.56 17.88 5.40
CA GLU A 221 -6.11 16.87 6.30
C GLU A 221 -7.61 17.16 6.50
N ALA A 222 -8.46 16.14 6.41
CA ALA A 222 -9.91 16.29 6.42
C ALA A 222 -10.48 16.84 7.76
N ASP A 223 -9.68 16.86 8.82
CA ASP A 223 -10.11 17.34 10.15
C ASP A 223 -10.06 18.88 10.30
N GLU A 224 -9.54 19.63 9.34
CA GLU A 224 -9.46 21.10 9.42
C GLU A 224 -10.69 21.84 8.86
N GLU A 225 -11.62 21.18 8.15
CA GLU A 225 -12.78 21.82 7.54
C GLU A 225 -13.98 22.07 8.47
N VAL A 226 -13.97 21.64 9.72
CA VAL A 226 -15.12 21.81 10.64
C VAL A 226 -15.03 23.09 11.51
N ALA A 227 -13.99 23.90 11.39
CA ALA A 227 -13.76 25.05 12.26
C ALA A 227 -14.13 26.43 11.68
N HIS A 228 -14.64 26.51 10.43
CA HIS A 228 -15.01 27.81 9.83
C HIS A 228 -16.36 27.74 9.09
N VAL A 229 -17.46 27.68 9.82
CA VAL A 229 -18.78 28.20 9.41
C VAL A 229 -19.43 28.89 10.60
#